data_f2680104b3a4c45a714d1bb3693f4068
#
_entry.id   f2680104b3a4c45a714d1bb3693f4068
#
_cell.length_a   1.000
_cell.length_b   1.000
_cell.length_c   1.000
_cell.angle_alpha   90.00
_cell.angle_beta   90.00
_cell.angle_gamma   90.00
#
_symmetry.space_group_name_H-M   'P 1'
#
loop_
_entity.id
_entity.type
_entity.pdbx_description
1 polymer ?
#
loop_
_entity_poly.entity_id
_entity_poly.type
_entity_poly.pdbx_seq_one_letter_code
_entity_poly.pdbx_strand_id
1 'polypeptide(L)'
;MFRESNTNSQSSIFNTLWLMSPKMKERLQASWAHTFRQELFVHIPESLFAPLFSEIESRPNAPINIIVGAEVLKAGFGWSDEEMVEHLGFDLLTRYGLGLDEISAEAPTIRTFYNLRRRVRQYAEETGINLYNEVFARITDEQIAKFLVKTNWQRMDSTQLLSNIARLNRLELVIATLQKGVQALPEVRQQAWGQAQETYLSKTPQNICYRLKDEAVEEHLQTVGQLLVTLLTELQTSQAPSDIIEIVTRVISDQYQLVANSPIQLKAPTEISATSVQSPHDPEATYRYKHEQGYQGYVANLSETCDPENEVQLITSVQTAANCIDDGQLLADSLDELAERQVAVDQVTVDGGYNGATSEKACRQHRVKLRPTTIRGGQTKAGVWGWEAYEWTLDEESGEPRQVTCPQGQTVSVQRARKAARYAAHFDETICGDCPFFHKECRVQPRRHQPPTLNVTLRSIQVADLRQGMSADNAAIRANTESTVHAFKHPFAGGKLPVRGLIRSHMMACGSALMVNLRRLHDYLHPDSTENMAQEVGLPHILSANSLFWRVLVGFIASFYRPQIVPLAKSCY
;
A
#
# COMPACT_ATOMS: atom_id res chain seq x y z
N MET A 1 -29.38 12.41 -11.20
CA MET A 1 -28.84 13.81 -11.22
C MET A 1 -27.94 14.01 -10.02
N PHE A 2 -26.74 14.59 -10.21
CA PHE A 2 -25.86 14.95 -9.10
C PHE A 2 -26.41 16.18 -8.37
N ARG A 3 -26.35 16.15 -7.05
CA ARG A 3 -26.65 17.28 -6.16
C ARG A 3 -25.75 17.19 -4.95
N GLU A 4 -25.03 18.27 -4.66
CA GLU A 4 -24.26 18.39 -3.42
C GLU A 4 -25.18 18.40 -2.21
N SER A 5 -24.70 17.81 -1.13
CA SER A 5 -25.44 17.72 0.12
C SER A 5 -25.39 19.07 0.82
N ASN A 6 -26.54 19.62 1.15
CA ASN A 6 -26.61 20.89 1.87
C ASN A 6 -26.47 20.64 3.39
N THR A 7 -25.40 19.94 3.79
CA THR A 7 -25.17 19.57 5.20
C THR A 7 -24.80 20.73 6.11
N ASN A 8 -24.50 21.90 5.54
CA ASN A 8 -24.25 23.15 6.28
C ASN A 8 -25.51 23.99 6.49
N SER A 9 -26.69 23.55 6.02
CA SER A 9 -27.93 24.31 6.12
C SER A 9 -28.62 24.00 7.46
N GLN A 10 -28.86 25.08 8.20
CA GLN A 10 -29.77 25.24 9.34
C GLN A 10 -29.85 24.05 10.30
N SER A 11 -29.32 24.23 11.51
CA SER A 11 -29.57 23.33 12.62
C SER A 11 -31.07 23.18 12.81
N SER A 12 -31.59 21.99 12.51
CA SER A 12 -32.98 21.64 12.81
C SER A 12 -33.24 21.75 14.30
N ILE A 13 -34.44 22.18 14.68
CA ILE A 13 -34.90 22.17 16.08
C ILE A 13 -34.93 20.75 16.68
N PHE A 14 -34.87 19.71 15.83
CA PHE A 14 -34.80 18.29 16.22
C PHE A 14 -33.38 17.74 16.32
N ASN A 15 -32.36 18.64 16.27
CA ASN A 15 -30.97 18.24 16.40
C ASN A 15 -30.74 17.57 17.78
N THR A 16 -30.19 16.37 17.75
CA THR A 16 -29.88 15.57 18.95
C THR A 16 -28.98 16.32 19.94
N LEU A 17 -28.11 17.22 19.46
CA LEU A 17 -27.25 18.05 20.30
C LEU A 17 -28.02 18.94 21.29
N TRP A 18 -29.22 19.36 20.93
CA TRP A 18 -30.05 20.20 21.81
C TRP A 18 -30.51 19.44 23.05
N LEU A 19 -30.67 18.12 22.94
CA LEU A 19 -31.11 17.24 24.02
C LEU A 19 -29.96 16.84 24.95
N MET A 20 -28.71 17.10 24.57
CA MET A 20 -27.54 16.74 25.37
C MET A 20 -27.30 17.73 26.50
N SER A 21 -26.92 17.20 27.67
CA SER A 21 -26.44 18.01 28.79
C SER A 21 -25.16 18.74 28.45
N PRO A 22 -24.82 19.86 29.11
CA PRO A 22 -23.55 20.58 28.87
C PRO A 22 -22.31 19.67 28.95
N LYS A 23 -22.28 18.79 29.96
CA LYS A 23 -21.16 17.83 30.14
C LYS A 23 -21.06 16.81 29.00
N MET A 24 -22.18 16.36 28.42
CA MET A 24 -22.15 15.49 27.24
C MET A 24 -21.65 16.22 26.00
N LYS A 25 -22.04 17.50 25.83
CA LYS A 25 -21.55 18.33 24.71
C LYS A 25 -20.05 18.53 24.78
N GLU A 26 -19.52 18.83 25.96
CA GLU A 26 -18.09 18.97 26.18
C GLU A 26 -17.34 17.67 25.84
N ARG A 27 -17.83 16.52 26.32
CA ARG A 27 -17.25 15.21 25.96
C ARG A 27 -17.34 14.90 24.46
N LEU A 28 -18.41 15.30 23.80
CA LEU A 28 -18.56 15.14 22.36
C LEU A 28 -17.54 16.00 21.60
N GLN A 29 -17.36 17.26 22.01
CA GLN A 29 -16.38 18.18 21.42
C GLN A 29 -14.93 17.72 21.61
N ALA A 30 -14.63 17.02 22.71
CA ALA A 30 -13.33 16.42 22.95
C ALA A 30 -13.17 15.02 22.31
N SER A 31 -14.15 14.53 21.56
CA SER A 31 -14.10 13.19 20.95
C SER A 31 -13.48 13.20 19.56
N TRP A 32 -12.98 12.02 19.14
CA TRP A 32 -12.51 11.80 17.77
C TRP A 32 -13.57 12.15 16.70
N ALA A 33 -14.86 12.01 17.04
CA ALA A 33 -15.95 12.27 16.09
C ALA A 33 -16.10 13.77 15.78
N HIS A 34 -15.78 14.65 16.74
CA HIS A 34 -15.73 16.09 16.51
C HIS A 34 -14.55 16.45 15.60
N THR A 35 -13.36 15.94 15.89
CA THR A 35 -12.20 16.15 15.04
C THR A 35 -12.44 15.59 13.62
N PHE A 36 -13.04 14.40 13.51
CA PHE A 36 -13.42 13.83 12.22
C PHE A 36 -14.36 14.76 11.44
N ARG A 37 -15.37 15.30 12.10
CA ARG A 37 -16.31 16.22 11.47
C ARG A 37 -15.65 17.49 10.99
N GLN A 38 -14.79 18.10 11.82
CA GLN A 38 -14.17 19.40 11.53
C GLN A 38 -12.98 19.29 10.55
N GLU A 39 -12.17 18.25 10.65
CA GLU A 39 -10.89 18.15 9.93
C GLU A 39 -10.94 17.21 8.72
N LEU A 40 -12.06 16.50 8.53
CA LEU A 40 -12.19 15.55 7.42
C LEU A 40 -13.55 15.65 6.73
N PHE A 41 -14.65 15.43 7.45
CA PHE A 41 -15.97 15.26 6.85
C PHE A 41 -16.45 16.50 6.07
N VAL A 42 -16.28 17.69 6.63
CA VAL A 42 -16.70 18.95 5.98
C VAL A 42 -15.83 19.31 4.77
N HIS A 43 -14.67 18.68 4.62
CA HIS A 43 -13.72 18.86 3.54
C HIS A 43 -13.84 17.81 2.43
N ILE A 44 -14.78 16.85 2.52
CA ILE A 44 -15.01 15.86 1.46
C ILE A 44 -15.54 16.57 0.21
N PRO A 45 -14.79 16.57 -0.91
CA PRO A 45 -15.15 17.29 -2.11
C PRO A 45 -16.19 16.51 -2.93
N GLU A 46 -17.48 16.70 -2.61
CA GLU A 46 -18.58 15.99 -3.27
C GLU A 46 -18.59 16.18 -4.79
N SER A 47 -18.19 17.36 -5.27
CA SER A 47 -18.16 17.71 -6.70
C SER A 47 -17.27 16.76 -7.54
N LEU A 48 -16.25 16.14 -6.96
CA LEU A 48 -15.43 15.12 -7.64
C LEU A 48 -16.26 13.93 -8.13
N PHE A 49 -17.38 13.65 -7.47
CA PHE A 49 -18.23 12.52 -7.81
C PHE A 49 -19.34 12.88 -8.83
N ALA A 50 -19.43 14.15 -9.26
CA ALA A 50 -20.43 14.58 -10.25
C ALA A 50 -20.42 13.74 -11.54
N PRO A 51 -19.25 13.37 -12.11
CA PRO A 51 -19.20 12.55 -13.33
C PRO A 51 -19.85 11.18 -13.22
N LEU A 52 -20.05 10.67 -11.99
CA LEU A 52 -20.71 9.38 -11.76
C LEU A 52 -22.24 9.41 -11.97
N PHE A 53 -22.82 10.58 -12.18
CA PHE A 53 -24.26 10.77 -12.21
C PHE A 53 -24.70 11.39 -13.54
N SER A 54 -25.93 11.07 -13.95
CA SER A 54 -26.52 11.61 -15.16
C SER A 54 -26.83 13.11 -15.02
N GLU A 55 -26.65 13.87 -16.10
CA GLU A 55 -27.09 15.26 -16.23
C GLU A 55 -28.62 15.37 -16.39
N ILE A 56 -29.29 14.29 -16.80
CA ILE A 56 -30.74 14.26 -16.98
C ILE A 56 -31.42 14.31 -15.62
N GLU A 57 -32.47 15.13 -15.50
CA GLU A 57 -33.29 15.22 -14.29
C GLU A 57 -33.81 13.85 -13.87
N SER A 58 -33.43 13.45 -12.66
CA SER A 58 -33.77 12.17 -12.05
C SER A 58 -33.76 12.33 -10.54
N ARG A 59 -34.12 11.27 -9.80
CA ARG A 59 -34.01 11.28 -8.35
C ARG A 59 -32.58 11.69 -7.91
N PRO A 60 -32.44 12.67 -6.98
CA PRO A 60 -31.14 13.06 -6.46
C PRO A 60 -30.35 11.88 -5.89
N ASN A 61 -29.03 12.00 -5.92
CA ASN A 61 -28.13 11.05 -5.27
C ASN A 61 -28.33 11.06 -3.74
N ALA A 62 -27.99 9.97 -3.09
CA ALA A 62 -27.78 9.99 -1.64
C ALA A 62 -26.57 10.90 -1.31
N PRO A 63 -26.50 11.50 -0.11
CA PRO A 63 -25.41 12.37 0.29
C PRO A 63 -24.04 11.70 0.14
N ILE A 64 -23.21 12.21 -0.77
CA ILE A 64 -21.91 11.61 -1.12
C ILE A 64 -20.93 11.74 0.05
N ASN A 65 -20.89 12.88 0.71
CA ASN A 65 -20.04 13.12 1.86
C ASN A 65 -20.29 12.10 2.98
N ILE A 66 -21.57 11.74 3.26
CA ILE A 66 -21.91 10.73 4.26
C ILE A 66 -21.40 9.35 3.83
N ILE A 67 -21.57 9.00 2.55
CA ILE A 67 -21.12 7.69 2.03
C ILE A 67 -19.60 7.59 2.09
N VAL A 68 -18.88 8.60 1.58
CA VAL A 68 -17.41 8.63 1.57
C VAL A 68 -16.87 8.70 3.00
N GLY A 69 -17.44 9.54 3.88
CA GLY A 69 -17.05 9.61 5.28
C GLY A 69 -17.24 8.27 6.02
N ALA A 70 -18.36 7.58 5.76
CA ALA A 70 -18.61 6.25 6.33
C ALA A 70 -17.60 5.20 5.84
N GLU A 71 -17.19 5.25 4.56
CA GLU A 71 -16.13 4.39 4.03
C GLU A 71 -14.77 4.66 4.68
N VAL A 72 -14.45 5.93 4.96
CA VAL A 72 -13.24 6.30 5.71
C VAL A 72 -13.28 5.75 7.14
N LEU A 73 -14.41 5.91 7.84
CA LEU A 73 -14.59 5.35 9.19
C LEU A 73 -14.49 3.82 9.17
N LYS A 74 -15.15 3.17 8.20
CA LYS A 74 -15.06 1.72 8.00
C LYS A 74 -13.61 1.26 7.87
N ALA A 75 -12.82 1.95 7.02
CA ALA A 75 -11.41 1.64 6.83
C ALA A 75 -10.59 1.84 8.11
N GLY A 76 -10.82 2.94 8.81
CA GLY A 76 -10.06 3.30 10.01
C GLY A 76 -10.38 2.48 11.25
N PHE A 77 -11.57 1.89 11.34
CA PHE A 77 -12.00 1.01 12.43
C PHE A 77 -11.99 -0.47 12.06
N GLY A 78 -11.82 -0.80 10.77
CA GLY A 78 -11.81 -2.18 10.27
C GLY A 78 -13.19 -2.85 10.29
N TRP A 79 -14.27 -2.06 10.18
CA TRP A 79 -15.64 -2.57 10.18
C TRP A 79 -15.95 -3.38 8.91
N SER A 80 -16.85 -4.35 9.06
CA SER A 80 -17.58 -4.95 7.94
C SER A 80 -18.60 -3.95 7.35
N ASP A 81 -19.23 -4.30 6.24
CA ASP A 81 -20.30 -3.48 5.67
C ASP A 81 -21.53 -3.46 6.58
N GLU A 82 -21.83 -4.58 7.23
CA GLU A 82 -22.92 -4.73 8.18
C GLU A 82 -22.68 -3.90 9.44
N GLU A 83 -21.48 -3.99 10.04
CA GLU A 83 -21.09 -3.18 11.21
C GLU A 83 -21.15 -1.68 10.89
N MET A 84 -20.65 -1.26 9.73
CA MET A 84 -20.73 0.13 9.30
C MET A 84 -22.18 0.63 9.25
N VAL A 85 -23.11 -0.14 8.68
CA VAL A 85 -24.53 0.24 8.59
C VAL A 85 -25.17 0.26 9.98
N GLU A 86 -24.79 -0.63 10.88
CA GLU A 86 -25.27 -0.65 12.26
C GLU A 86 -24.80 0.59 13.05
N HIS A 87 -23.50 0.95 12.91
CA HIS A 87 -22.98 2.20 13.51
C HIS A 87 -23.65 3.45 12.94
N LEU A 88 -23.95 3.49 11.65
CA LEU A 88 -24.71 4.58 11.03
C LEU A 88 -26.13 4.68 11.59
N GLY A 89 -26.73 3.54 11.97
CA GLY A 89 -28.05 3.49 12.57
C GLY A 89 -28.08 3.96 14.02
N PHE A 90 -27.15 3.50 14.84
CA PHE A 90 -27.29 3.52 16.30
C PHE A 90 -26.14 4.13 17.08
N ASP A 91 -24.97 4.38 16.47
CA ASP A 91 -23.85 4.99 17.19
C ASP A 91 -23.88 6.52 17.09
N LEU A 92 -24.07 7.20 18.20
CA LEU A 92 -24.16 8.65 18.26
C LEU A 92 -22.88 9.36 17.81
N LEU A 93 -21.70 8.82 18.10
CA LEU A 93 -20.43 9.44 17.68
C LEU A 93 -20.26 9.34 16.17
N THR A 94 -20.52 8.18 15.58
CA THR A 94 -20.48 7.97 14.13
C THR A 94 -21.48 8.87 13.42
N ARG A 95 -22.73 8.92 13.90
CA ARG A 95 -23.76 9.79 13.33
C ARG A 95 -23.38 11.26 13.40
N TYR A 96 -22.90 11.72 14.56
CA TYR A 96 -22.42 13.09 14.72
C TYR A 96 -21.25 13.41 13.80
N GLY A 97 -20.27 12.55 13.73
CA GLY A 97 -19.09 12.72 12.85
C GLY A 97 -19.49 12.89 11.37
N LEU A 98 -20.56 12.23 10.95
CA LEU A 98 -21.09 12.24 9.59
C LEU A 98 -22.22 13.26 9.35
N GLY A 99 -22.49 14.15 10.31
CA GLY A 99 -23.54 15.17 10.17
C GLY A 99 -24.96 14.65 10.20
N LEU A 100 -25.19 13.41 10.65
CA LEU A 100 -26.52 12.82 10.90
C LEU A 100 -27.03 13.25 12.30
N ASP A 101 -27.22 14.55 12.47
CA ASP A 101 -27.49 15.19 13.76
C ASP A 101 -28.89 14.90 14.31
N GLU A 102 -29.82 14.45 13.49
CA GLU A 102 -31.17 14.07 13.90
C GLU A 102 -31.29 12.56 14.13
N ILE A 103 -31.91 12.12 15.20
CA ILE A 103 -32.17 10.69 15.46
C ILE A 103 -33.02 10.09 14.32
N SER A 104 -33.97 10.87 13.80
CA SER A 104 -34.86 10.49 12.70
C SER A 104 -34.20 10.50 11.33
N ALA A 105 -32.97 11.05 11.19
CA ALA A 105 -32.29 11.08 9.91
C ALA A 105 -31.96 9.66 9.42
N GLU A 106 -32.47 9.30 8.25
CA GLU A 106 -32.21 8.01 7.63
C GLU A 106 -30.77 7.91 7.14
N ALA A 107 -30.08 6.87 7.58
CA ALA A 107 -28.74 6.55 7.10
C ALA A 107 -28.80 5.87 5.72
N PRO A 108 -27.75 6.03 4.89
CA PRO A 108 -27.64 5.29 3.63
C PRO A 108 -27.67 3.77 3.88
N THR A 109 -28.41 3.05 3.04
CA THR A 109 -28.49 1.58 3.09
C THR A 109 -27.25 0.95 2.46
N ILE A 110 -26.94 -0.30 2.81
CA ILE A 110 -25.82 -1.08 2.25
C ILE A 110 -25.84 -1.09 0.71
N ARG A 111 -27.04 -1.10 0.10
CA ARG A 111 -27.20 -1.06 -1.36
C ARG A 111 -26.71 0.27 -1.95
N THR A 112 -26.85 1.37 -1.23
CA THR A 112 -26.37 2.68 -1.64
C THR A 112 -24.84 2.70 -1.74
N PHE A 113 -24.15 2.10 -0.75
CA PHE A 113 -22.69 1.93 -0.76
C PHE A 113 -22.25 1.06 -1.95
N TYR A 114 -22.88 -0.07 -2.18
CA TYR A 114 -22.55 -0.93 -3.32
C TYR A 114 -22.74 -0.24 -4.67
N ASN A 115 -23.77 0.58 -4.81
CA ASN A 115 -24.01 1.34 -6.03
C ASN A 115 -22.94 2.40 -6.27
N LEU A 116 -22.52 3.14 -5.25
CA LEU A 116 -21.43 4.13 -5.39
C LEU A 116 -20.11 3.44 -5.69
N ARG A 117 -19.73 2.38 -4.95
CA ARG A 117 -18.49 1.61 -5.19
C ARG A 117 -18.41 1.07 -6.61
N ARG A 118 -19.55 0.58 -7.15
CA ARG A 118 -19.61 0.09 -8.54
C ARG A 118 -19.34 1.22 -9.54
N ARG A 119 -19.96 2.39 -9.35
CA ARG A 119 -19.77 3.56 -10.22
C ARG A 119 -18.33 4.09 -10.15
N VAL A 120 -17.77 4.21 -8.94
CA VAL A 120 -16.36 4.63 -8.75
C VAL A 120 -15.41 3.66 -9.44
N ARG A 121 -15.65 2.36 -9.30
CA ARG A 121 -14.83 1.35 -9.98
C ARG A 121 -14.93 1.48 -11.50
N GLN A 122 -16.15 1.57 -12.05
CA GLN A 122 -16.36 1.75 -13.48
C GLN A 122 -15.66 3.02 -14.00
N TYR A 123 -15.80 4.13 -13.30
CA TYR A 123 -15.15 5.38 -13.67
C TYR A 123 -13.62 5.24 -13.66
N ALA A 124 -13.06 4.58 -12.66
CA ALA A 124 -11.62 4.34 -12.59
C ALA A 124 -11.11 3.40 -13.71
N GLU A 125 -11.91 2.38 -14.10
CA GLU A 125 -11.60 1.49 -15.23
C GLU A 125 -11.63 2.24 -16.58
N GLU A 126 -12.55 3.21 -16.73
CA GLU A 126 -12.72 3.99 -17.96
C GLU A 126 -11.72 5.15 -18.10
N THR A 127 -11.38 5.80 -17.00
CA THR A 127 -10.58 7.05 -17.00
C THR A 127 -9.17 6.91 -16.44
N GLY A 128 -8.89 5.84 -15.69
CA GLY A 128 -7.68 5.67 -14.90
C GLY A 128 -7.66 6.47 -13.58
N ILE A 129 -8.73 7.24 -13.27
CA ILE A 129 -8.78 8.11 -12.09
C ILE A 129 -9.51 7.42 -10.94
N ASN A 130 -8.83 7.24 -9.81
CA ASN A 130 -9.45 6.77 -8.59
C ASN A 130 -9.92 7.96 -7.72
N LEU A 131 -11.22 8.20 -7.67
CA LEU A 131 -11.81 9.33 -6.94
C LEU A 131 -11.49 9.33 -5.43
N TYR A 132 -11.23 8.19 -4.83
CA TYR A 132 -10.80 8.14 -3.42
C TYR A 132 -9.37 8.61 -3.21
N ASN A 133 -8.49 8.46 -4.21
CA ASN A 133 -7.17 9.08 -4.19
C ASN A 133 -7.28 10.61 -4.25
N GLU A 134 -8.15 11.12 -5.11
CA GLU A 134 -8.42 12.56 -5.20
C GLU A 134 -8.98 13.14 -3.89
N VAL A 135 -9.90 12.41 -3.23
CA VAL A 135 -10.41 12.80 -1.91
C VAL A 135 -9.29 12.81 -0.87
N PHE A 136 -8.46 11.75 -0.83
CA PHE A 136 -7.31 11.67 0.07
C PHE A 136 -6.35 12.84 -0.15
N ALA A 137 -5.96 13.08 -1.39
CA ALA A 137 -5.04 14.14 -1.77
C ALA A 137 -5.57 15.51 -1.32
N ARG A 138 -6.81 15.85 -1.66
CA ARG A 138 -7.40 17.15 -1.38
C ARG A 138 -7.54 17.43 0.12
N ILE A 139 -8.05 16.46 0.89
CA ILE A 139 -8.17 16.61 2.34
C ILE A 139 -6.79 16.78 2.98
N THR A 140 -5.80 15.98 2.55
CA THR A 140 -4.44 16.03 3.10
C THR A 140 -3.76 17.35 2.75
N ASP A 141 -3.92 17.87 1.54
CA ASP A 141 -3.35 19.16 1.13
C ASP A 141 -3.95 20.32 1.95
N GLU A 142 -5.26 20.29 2.21
CA GLU A 142 -5.91 21.27 3.09
C GLU A 142 -5.38 21.17 4.53
N GLN A 143 -5.15 19.95 5.05
CA GLN A 143 -4.55 19.73 6.37
C GLN A 143 -3.10 20.23 6.43
N ILE A 144 -2.27 19.94 5.41
CA ILE A 144 -0.90 20.45 5.29
C ILE A 144 -0.89 21.98 5.37
N ALA A 145 -1.75 22.64 4.60
CA ALA A 145 -1.85 24.09 4.58
C ALA A 145 -2.36 24.67 5.90
N LYS A 146 -3.41 24.08 6.49
CA LYS A 146 -4.04 24.54 7.75
C LYS A 146 -3.09 24.45 8.94
N PHE A 147 -2.35 23.34 9.06
CA PHE A 147 -1.45 23.06 10.18
C PHE A 147 0.01 23.43 9.89
N LEU A 148 0.26 24.10 8.75
CA LEU A 148 1.60 24.59 8.33
C LEU A 148 2.65 23.48 8.34
N VAL A 149 2.27 22.27 7.92
CA VAL A 149 3.15 21.10 7.93
C VAL A 149 4.22 21.24 6.85
N LYS A 150 5.49 21.15 7.25
CA LYS A 150 6.62 21.14 6.32
C LYS A 150 6.70 19.80 5.62
N THR A 151 6.71 19.79 4.30
CA THR A 151 6.68 18.59 3.45
C THR A 151 8.02 18.26 2.81
N ASN A 152 9.00 19.15 2.91
CA ASN A 152 10.31 19.02 2.28
C ASN A 152 11.05 17.74 2.63
N TRP A 153 10.84 17.22 3.84
CA TRP A 153 11.43 15.98 4.30
C TRP A 153 10.36 14.91 4.47
N GLN A 154 10.45 13.90 3.61
CA GLN A 154 9.52 12.76 3.59
C GLN A 154 10.24 11.46 3.97
N ARG A 155 9.48 10.49 4.42
CA ARG A 155 9.91 9.10 4.53
C ARG A 155 8.90 8.20 3.86
N MET A 156 9.37 7.09 3.27
CA MET A 156 8.50 6.14 2.56
C MET A 156 8.78 4.71 3.01
N ASP A 157 7.73 3.92 3.09
CA ASP A 157 7.82 2.48 3.31
C ASP A 157 6.67 1.74 2.64
N SER A 158 6.95 0.52 2.20
CA SER A 158 5.99 -0.36 1.57
C SER A 158 5.53 -1.48 2.52
N THR A 159 4.26 -1.81 2.47
CA THR A 159 3.69 -2.90 3.26
C THR A 159 2.78 -3.78 2.44
N GLN A 160 2.79 -5.09 2.73
CA GLN A 160 1.93 -6.05 2.07
C GLN A 160 0.50 -5.96 2.62
N LEU A 161 -0.49 -5.91 1.71
CA LEU A 161 -1.91 -5.97 1.98
C LEU A 161 -2.46 -7.29 1.43
N LEU A 162 -3.00 -8.14 2.29
CA LEU A 162 -3.59 -9.39 1.86
C LEU A 162 -5.00 -9.15 1.32
N SER A 163 -5.30 -9.68 0.14
CA SER A 163 -6.65 -9.64 -0.42
C SER A 163 -7.61 -10.56 0.36
N ASN A 164 -8.92 -10.28 0.26
CA ASN A 164 -9.96 -11.11 0.87
C ASN A 164 -10.22 -12.40 0.06
N ILE A 165 -9.17 -13.16 -0.16
CA ILE A 165 -9.23 -14.46 -0.83
C ILE A 165 -8.80 -15.59 0.11
N ALA A 166 -9.20 -16.81 -0.19
CA ALA A 166 -8.62 -18.00 0.41
C ALA A 166 -7.22 -18.23 -0.19
N ARG A 167 -6.27 -18.71 0.61
CA ARG A 167 -5.02 -19.24 0.08
C ARG A 167 -5.34 -20.55 -0.61
N LEU A 168 -5.09 -20.59 -1.91
CA LEU A 168 -5.30 -21.77 -2.73
C LEU A 168 -3.96 -22.33 -3.17
N ASN A 169 -3.79 -23.64 -3.06
CA ASN A 169 -2.73 -24.32 -3.77
C ASN A 169 -3.08 -24.39 -5.29
N ARG A 170 -2.15 -24.88 -6.09
CA ARG A 170 -2.31 -24.92 -7.55
C ARG A 170 -3.56 -25.70 -8.00
N LEU A 171 -3.81 -26.87 -7.40
CA LEU A 171 -4.99 -27.69 -7.73
C LEU A 171 -6.27 -27.03 -7.25
N GLU A 172 -6.28 -26.49 -6.06
CA GLU A 172 -7.45 -25.74 -5.55
C GLU A 172 -7.78 -24.54 -6.42
N LEU A 173 -6.77 -23.81 -6.95
CA LEU A 173 -6.96 -22.68 -7.86
C LEU A 173 -7.68 -23.10 -9.14
N VAL A 174 -7.21 -24.16 -9.81
CA VAL A 174 -7.80 -24.59 -11.08
C VAL A 174 -9.21 -25.16 -10.88
N ILE A 175 -9.47 -25.87 -9.76
CA ILE A 175 -10.81 -26.35 -9.38
C ILE A 175 -11.73 -25.16 -9.08
N ALA A 176 -11.29 -24.17 -8.30
CA ALA A 176 -12.07 -22.97 -8.00
C ALA A 176 -12.43 -22.20 -9.28
N THR A 177 -11.50 -22.17 -10.25
CA THR A 177 -11.72 -21.54 -11.55
C THR A 177 -12.75 -22.30 -12.37
N LEU A 178 -12.67 -23.64 -12.39
CA LEU A 178 -13.66 -24.50 -13.03
C LEU A 178 -15.06 -24.26 -12.43
N GLN A 179 -15.18 -24.27 -11.11
CA GLN A 179 -16.44 -24.03 -10.41
C GLN A 179 -17.03 -22.66 -10.75
N LYS A 180 -16.22 -21.61 -10.73
CA LYS A 180 -16.67 -20.24 -11.07
C LYS A 180 -17.11 -20.14 -12.53
N GLY A 181 -16.38 -20.75 -13.45
CA GLY A 181 -16.73 -20.75 -14.86
C GLY A 181 -18.03 -21.52 -15.16
N VAL A 182 -18.23 -22.68 -14.53
CA VAL A 182 -19.47 -23.46 -14.67
C VAL A 182 -20.67 -22.68 -14.13
N GLN A 183 -20.51 -21.96 -12.99
CA GLN A 183 -21.58 -21.11 -12.43
C GLN A 183 -21.99 -19.96 -13.36
N ALA A 184 -21.17 -19.56 -14.30
CA ALA A 184 -21.48 -18.52 -15.29
C ALA A 184 -22.22 -19.06 -16.54
N LEU A 185 -22.36 -20.37 -16.70
CA LEU A 185 -23.09 -20.98 -17.77
C LEU A 185 -24.62 -20.89 -17.55
N PRO A 186 -25.45 -21.02 -18.58
CA PRO A 186 -26.90 -21.21 -18.45
C PRO A 186 -27.25 -22.42 -17.58
N GLU A 187 -28.33 -22.35 -16.81
CA GLU A 187 -28.71 -23.32 -15.78
C GLU A 187 -28.75 -24.79 -16.29
N VAL A 188 -29.29 -25.02 -17.48
CA VAL A 188 -29.33 -26.35 -18.11
C VAL A 188 -27.92 -26.93 -18.30
N ARG A 189 -26.96 -26.10 -18.71
CA ARG A 189 -25.54 -26.49 -18.86
C ARG A 189 -24.86 -26.71 -17.53
N GLN A 190 -25.15 -25.87 -16.55
CA GLN A 190 -24.63 -26.06 -15.17
C GLN A 190 -25.04 -27.44 -14.62
N GLN A 191 -26.30 -27.85 -14.81
CA GLN A 191 -26.77 -29.15 -14.35
C GLN A 191 -26.08 -30.31 -15.09
N ALA A 192 -25.88 -30.20 -16.41
CA ALA A 192 -25.14 -31.20 -17.19
C ALA A 192 -23.68 -31.34 -16.70
N TRP A 193 -23.00 -30.22 -16.44
CA TRP A 193 -21.66 -30.22 -15.87
C TRP A 193 -21.65 -30.81 -14.46
N GLY A 194 -22.61 -30.46 -13.61
CA GLY A 194 -22.75 -30.99 -12.25
C GLY A 194 -22.87 -32.50 -12.20
N GLN A 195 -23.61 -33.09 -13.13
CA GLN A 195 -23.76 -34.55 -13.26
C GLN A 195 -22.50 -35.21 -13.81
N ALA A 196 -21.88 -34.63 -14.86
CA ALA A 196 -20.71 -35.20 -15.50
C ALA A 196 -19.44 -35.06 -14.67
N GLN A 197 -19.32 -34.00 -13.83
CA GLN A 197 -18.11 -33.64 -13.08
C GLN A 197 -18.39 -33.46 -11.58
N GLU A 198 -19.22 -34.32 -11.00
CA GLU A 198 -19.61 -34.27 -9.59
C GLU A 198 -18.39 -34.18 -8.64
N THR A 199 -17.33 -34.90 -8.99
CA THR A 199 -16.08 -34.90 -8.20
C THR A 199 -15.50 -33.50 -7.94
N TYR A 200 -15.58 -32.60 -8.95
CA TYR A 200 -14.98 -31.26 -8.86
C TYR A 200 -15.99 -30.15 -8.56
N LEU A 201 -17.31 -30.42 -8.70
CA LEU A 201 -18.34 -29.40 -8.60
C LEU A 201 -19.20 -29.50 -7.34
N SER A 202 -19.24 -30.67 -6.68
CA SER A 202 -20.09 -30.91 -5.52
C SER A 202 -19.53 -30.44 -4.17
N LYS A 203 -18.23 -30.18 -4.09
CA LYS A 203 -17.52 -29.83 -2.83
C LYS A 203 -16.62 -28.61 -3.02
N THR A 204 -16.18 -28.00 -1.90
CA THR A 204 -15.18 -26.94 -1.96
C THR A 204 -13.83 -27.47 -2.46
N PRO A 205 -13.02 -26.63 -3.15
CA PRO A 205 -11.70 -27.04 -3.64
C PRO A 205 -10.82 -27.66 -2.54
N GLN A 206 -10.84 -27.09 -1.33
CA GLN A 206 -10.09 -27.58 -0.19
C GLN A 206 -10.53 -28.98 0.23
N ASN A 207 -11.84 -29.24 0.23
CA ASN A 207 -12.37 -30.58 0.58
C ASN A 207 -12.03 -31.63 -0.48
N ILE A 208 -11.96 -31.24 -1.75
CA ILE A 208 -11.56 -32.13 -2.84
C ILE A 208 -10.08 -32.49 -2.73
N CYS A 209 -9.24 -31.49 -2.43
CA CYS A 209 -7.78 -31.66 -2.32
C CYS A 209 -7.35 -32.29 -0.98
N TYR A 210 -8.26 -32.37 -0.01
CA TYR A 210 -7.94 -32.89 1.31
C TYR A 210 -7.49 -34.35 1.25
N ARG A 211 -6.27 -34.63 1.72
CA ARG A 211 -5.63 -35.95 1.75
C ARG A 211 -5.27 -36.58 0.37
N LEU A 212 -5.23 -35.77 -0.71
CA LEU A 212 -4.66 -36.27 -1.96
C LEU A 212 -3.15 -36.52 -1.80
N LYS A 213 -2.67 -37.61 -2.37
CA LYS A 213 -1.22 -37.91 -2.46
C LYS A 213 -0.65 -37.14 -3.66
N ASP A 214 0.65 -36.80 -3.61
CA ASP A 214 1.33 -36.01 -4.64
C ASP A 214 1.16 -36.57 -6.05
N GLU A 215 1.22 -37.88 -6.24
CA GLU A 215 1.01 -38.56 -7.54
C GLU A 215 -0.40 -38.31 -8.10
N ALA A 216 -1.43 -38.33 -7.24
CA ALA A 216 -2.81 -38.04 -7.63
C ALA A 216 -3.02 -36.56 -7.95
N VAL A 217 -2.27 -35.63 -7.33
CA VAL A 217 -2.38 -34.20 -7.57
C VAL A 217 -2.06 -33.85 -9.02
N GLU A 218 -1.02 -34.43 -9.62
CA GLU A 218 -0.64 -34.19 -11.01
C GLU A 218 -1.70 -34.67 -11.99
N GLU A 219 -2.25 -35.89 -11.75
CA GLU A 219 -3.36 -36.44 -12.55
C GLU A 219 -4.60 -35.54 -12.50
N HIS A 220 -4.98 -35.08 -11.30
CA HIS A 220 -6.11 -34.16 -11.15
C HIS A 220 -5.84 -32.81 -11.82
N LEU A 221 -4.62 -32.26 -11.72
CA LEU A 221 -4.25 -31.02 -12.41
C LEU A 221 -4.40 -31.17 -13.94
N GLN A 222 -3.95 -32.29 -14.49
CA GLN A 222 -4.06 -32.56 -15.92
C GLN A 222 -5.54 -32.69 -16.35
N THR A 223 -6.33 -33.41 -15.57
CA THR A 223 -7.76 -33.61 -15.82
C THR A 223 -8.53 -32.30 -15.78
N VAL A 224 -8.35 -31.52 -14.70
CA VAL A 224 -9.03 -30.21 -14.54
C VAL A 224 -8.58 -29.23 -15.60
N GLY A 225 -7.31 -29.25 -16.01
CA GLY A 225 -6.80 -28.46 -17.11
C GLY A 225 -7.54 -28.72 -18.43
N GLN A 226 -7.77 -29.97 -18.76
CA GLN A 226 -8.55 -30.35 -19.95
C GLN A 226 -10.02 -29.90 -19.84
N LEU A 227 -10.62 -30.00 -18.65
CA LEU A 227 -11.97 -29.51 -18.39
C LEU A 227 -12.06 -28.00 -18.54
N LEU A 228 -11.05 -27.23 -18.10
CA LEU A 228 -11.00 -25.78 -18.28
C LEU A 228 -10.96 -25.38 -19.76
N VAL A 229 -10.23 -26.09 -20.60
CA VAL A 229 -10.22 -25.85 -22.06
C VAL A 229 -11.60 -26.11 -22.68
N THR A 230 -12.25 -27.20 -22.30
CA THR A 230 -13.63 -27.52 -22.76
C THR A 230 -14.62 -26.44 -22.28
N LEU A 231 -14.51 -26.05 -21.00
CA LEU A 231 -15.35 -25.01 -20.41
C LEU A 231 -15.15 -23.65 -21.11
N LEU A 232 -13.91 -23.27 -21.45
CA LEU A 232 -13.64 -22.04 -22.16
C LEU A 232 -14.37 -21.95 -23.49
N THR A 233 -14.41 -23.05 -24.27
CA THR A 233 -15.16 -23.15 -25.54
C THR A 233 -16.65 -22.97 -25.30
N GLU A 234 -17.18 -23.55 -24.23
CA GLU A 234 -18.60 -23.41 -23.90
C GLU A 234 -18.97 -22.01 -23.41
N LEU A 235 -18.10 -21.36 -22.60
CA LEU A 235 -18.30 -19.98 -22.16
C LEU A 235 -18.35 -19.02 -23.35
N GLN A 236 -17.45 -19.20 -24.32
CA GLN A 236 -17.40 -18.38 -25.53
C GLN A 236 -18.66 -18.57 -26.40
N THR A 237 -19.12 -19.81 -26.55
CA THR A 237 -20.32 -20.12 -27.36
C THR A 237 -21.63 -19.71 -26.69
N SER A 238 -21.69 -19.70 -25.37
CA SER A 238 -22.86 -19.30 -24.57
C SER A 238 -22.94 -17.80 -24.29
N GLN A 239 -22.01 -17.00 -24.82
CA GLN A 239 -21.90 -15.55 -24.54
C GLN A 239 -21.88 -15.25 -23.03
N ALA A 240 -21.12 -16.02 -22.27
CA ALA A 240 -20.91 -15.78 -20.84
C ALA A 240 -20.24 -14.41 -20.59
N PRO A 241 -20.30 -13.87 -19.37
CA PRO A 241 -19.66 -12.60 -19.05
C PRO A 241 -18.18 -12.59 -19.43
N SER A 242 -17.72 -11.51 -20.05
CA SER A 242 -16.37 -11.39 -20.62
C SER A 242 -15.27 -11.50 -19.55
N ASP A 243 -15.52 -11.01 -18.35
CA ASP A 243 -14.61 -11.12 -17.21
C ASP A 243 -14.36 -12.58 -16.78
N ILE A 244 -15.38 -13.44 -16.87
CA ILE A 244 -15.24 -14.87 -16.58
C ILE A 244 -14.42 -15.58 -17.66
N ILE A 245 -14.68 -15.27 -18.93
CA ILE A 245 -13.90 -15.79 -20.06
C ILE A 245 -12.42 -15.39 -19.90
N GLU A 246 -12.15 -14.14 -19.55
CA GLU A 246 -10.80 -13.65 -19.33
C GLU A 246 -10.11 -14.38 -18.18
N ILE A 247 -10.77 -14.54 -17.02
CA ILE A 247 -10.21 -15.24 -15.85
C ILE A 247 -9.86 -16.70 -16.22
N VAL A 248 -10.75 -17.42 -16.86
CA VAL A 248 -10.50 -18.82 -17.28
C VAL A 248 -9.32 -18.88 -18.25
N THR A 249 -9.29 -17.98 -19.24
CA THR A 249 -8.19 -17.89 -20.22
C THR A 249 -6.85 -17.62 -19.54
N ARG A 250 -6.80 -16.65 -18.60
CA ARG A 250 -5.57 -16.34 -17.83
C ARG A 250 -5.11 -17.53 -17.01
N VAL A 251 -6.01 -18.19 -16.27
CA VAL A 251 -5.61 -19.35 -15.45
C VAL A 251 -5.07 -20.49 -16.32
N ILE A 252 -5.68 -20.74 -17.49
CA ILE A 252 -5.13 -21.72 -18.44
C ILE A 252 -3.74 -21.30 -18.89
N SER A 253 -3.55 -20.05 -19.33
CA SER A 253 -2.25 -19.57 -19.81
C SER A 253 -1.19 -19.50 -18.73
N ASP A 254 -1.57 -19.22 -17.49
CA ASP A 254 -0.65 -19.15 -16.35
C ASP A 254 -0.15 -20.54 -15.91
N GLN A 255 -1.03 -21.54 -15.92
CA GLN A 255 -0.78 -22.85 -15.33
C GLN A 255 -0.38 -23.92 -16.35
N TYR A 256 -0.70 -23.73 -17.62
CA TYR A 256 -0.54 -24.74 -18.66
C TYR A 256 0.12 -24.18 -19.92
N GLN A 257 0.71 -25.09 -20.70
CA GLN A 257 1.16 -24.85 -22.06
C GLN A 257 0.17 -25.50 -23.03
N LEU A 258 -0.36 -24.69 -23.97
CA LEU A 258 -1.19 -25.19 -25.06
C LEU A 258 -0.27 -25.57 -26.23
N VAL A 259 -0.16 -26.86 -26.52
CA VAL A 259 0.61 -27.37 -27.67
C VAL A 259 -0.38 -27.79 -28.76
N ALA A 260 -0.20 -27.29 -29.97
CA ALA A 260 -1.09 -27.64 -31.08
C ALA A 260 -1.14 -29.16 -31.31
N ASN A 261 -2.35 -29.69 -31.37
CA ASN A 261 -2.64 -31.14 -31.57
C ASN A 261 -2.10 -32.08 -30.48
N SER A 262 -1.83 -31.56 -29.28
CA SER A 262 -1.39 -32.35 -28.12
C SER A 262 -2.26 -32.06 -26.90
N PRO A 263 -2.36 -33.00 -25.94
CA PRO A 263 -3.00 -32.69 -24.65
C PRO A 263 -2.33 -31.49 -23.99
N ILE A 264 -3.11 -30.74 -23.23
CA ILE A 264 -2.62 -29.62 -22.43
C ILE A 264 -1.49 -30.11 -21.49
N GLN A 265 -0.41 -29.36 -21.40
CA GLN A 265 0.76 -29.73 -20.55
C GLN A 265 0.87 -28.79 -19.37
N LEU A 266 1.21 -29.32 -18.21
CA LEU A 266 1.47 -28.53 -17.01
C LEU A 266 2.79 -27.74 -17.14
N LYS A 267 2.78 -26.46 -16.83
CA LYS A 267 4.01 -25.68 -16.63
C LYS A 267 4.75 -26.13 -15.37
N ALA A 268 6.07 -26.13 -15.41
CA ALA A 268 6.86 -26.32 -14.21
C ALA A 268 6.61 -25.18 -13.21
N PRO A 269 6.69 -25.41 -11.89
CA PRO A 269 6.49 -24.35 -10.88
C PRO A 269 7.38 -23.11 -11.09
N THR A 270 8.57 -23.28 -11.63
CA THR A 270 9.53 -22.22 -11.95
C THR A 270 9.14 -21.36 -13.16
N GLU A 271 8.22 -21.84 -14.00
CA GLU A 271 7.71 -21.12 -15.17
C GLU A 271 6.45 -20.29 -14.85
N ILE A 272 5.89 -20.44 -13.65
CA ILE A 272 4.72 -19.68 -13.21
C ILE A 272 5.15 -18.31 -12.75
N SER A 273 4.63 -17.25 -13.40
CA SER A 273 4.92 -15.86 -13.06
C SER A 273 4.38 -15.48 -11.69
N ALA A 274 5.06 -14.56 -11.00
CA ALA A 274 4.53 -13.91 -9.80
C ALA A 274 3.24 -13.11 -10.06
N THR A 275 2.98 -12.73 -11.33
CA THR A 275 1.76 -12.05 -11.77
C THR A 275 0.62 -13.01 -12.09
N SER A 276 0.81 -14.33 -11.95
CA SER A 276 -0.23 -15.33 -12.19
C SER A 276 -1.44 -15.13 -11.26
N VAL A 277 -2.61 -15.51 -11.75
CA VAL A 277 -3.86 -15.46 -10.97
C VAL A 277 -3.71 -16.28 -9.68
N GLN A 278 -3.98 -15.66 -8.54
CA GLN A 278 -3.94 -16.31 -7.23
C GLN A 278 -5.30 -16.82 -6.77
N SER A 279 -6.37 -16.24 -7.29
CA SER A 279 -7.74 -16.64 -7.02
C SER A 279 -8.66 -16.18 -8.15
N PRO A 280 -9.61 -16.99 -8.62
CA PRO A 280 -10.58 -16.54 -9.61
C PRO A 280 -11.55 -15.48 -9.06
N HIS A 281 -11.56 -15.25 -7.74
CA HIS A 281 -12.39 -14.24 -7.08
C HIS A 281 -11.69 -12.88 -6.95
N ASP A 282 -10.37 -12.84 -7.18
CA ASP A 282 -9.55 -11.62 -7.24
C ASP A 282 -8.40 -11.85 -8.23
N PRO A 283 -8.65 -11.70 -9.53
CA PRO A 283 -7.66 -11.98 -10.58
C PRO A 283 -6.52 -10.96 -10.64
N GLU A 284 -6.67 -9.81 -9.98
CA GLU A 284 -5.66 -8.74 -9.89
C GLU A 284 -4.65 -8.98 -8.77
N ALA A 285 -5.03 -9.80 -7.76
CA ALA A 285 -4.12 -10.16 -6.66
C ALA A 285 -2.92 -10.96 -7.18
N THR A 286 -1.71 -10.55 -6.81
CA THR A 286 -0.45 -11.17 -7.22
C THR A 286 0.26 -11.84 -6.04
N TYR A 287 1.36 -12.55 -6.30
CA TYR A 287 2.11 -13.28 -5.30
C TYR A 287 3.49 -12.66 -5.07
N ARG A 288 3.86 -12.45 -3.80
CA ARG A 288 5.22 -12.07 -3.39
C ARG A 288 5.69 -12.96 -2.23
N TYR A 289 6.91 -13.45 -2.33
CA TYR A 289 7.58 -14.16 -1.25
C TYR A 289 8.58 -13.23 -0.55
N LYS A 290 8.42 -12.99 0.74
CA LYS A 290 9.29 -12.11 1.54
C LYS A 290 9.39 -12.67 2.98
N HIS A 291 10.59 -12.71 3.55
CA HIS A 291 10.83 -13.18 4.91
C HIS A 291 10.21 -14.56 5.21
N GLU A 292 10.46 -15.54 4.32
CA GLU A 292 9.96 -16.92 4.44
C GLU A 292 8.42 -17.05 4.43
N GLN A 293 7.72 -15.99 4.05
CA GLN A 293 6.27 -15.96 3.98
C GLN A 293 5.78 -15.55 2.59
N GLY A 294 4.75 -16.24 2.10
CA GLY A 294 4.04 -15.90 0.86
C GLY A 294 2.88 -14.95 1.13
N TYR A 295 2.77 -13.90 0.31
CA TYR A 295 1.72 -12.90 0.37
C TYR A 295 0.92 -12.94 -0.92
N GLN A 296 -0.41 -13.04 -0.82
CA GLN A 296 -1.34 -12.99 -1.95
C GLN A 296 -2.20 -11.73 -1.83
N GLY A 297 -2.04 -10.79 -2.75
CA GLY A 297 -2.75 -9.51 -2.71
C GLY A 297 -1.97 -8.37 -3.34
N TYR A 298 -1.80 -7.30 -2.58
CA TYR A 298 -1.30 -6.02 -3.04
C TYR A 298 -0.17 -5.50 -2.15
N VAL A 299 0.49 -4.46 -2.60
CA VAL A 299 1.42 -3.66 -1.80
C VAL A 299 0.86 -2.25 -1.65
N ALA A 300 0.95 -1.67 -0.45
CA ALA A 300 0.76 -0.24 -0.27
C ALA A 300 2.10 0.41 0.04
N ASN A 301 2.39 1.54 -0.60
CA ASN A 301 3.48 2.44 -0.29
C ASN A 301 2.93 3.69 0.37
N LEU A 302 3.47 4.04 1.52
CA LEU A 302 3.08 5.21 2.28
C LEU A 302 4.22 6.23 2.25
N SER A 303 3.88 7.45 1.88
CA SER A 303 4.75 8.62 2.03
C SER A 303 4.25 9.47 3.17
N GLU A 304 5.11 9.87 4.08
CA GLU A 304 4.72 10.75 5.18
C GLU A 304 5.81 11.78 5.48
N THR A 305 5.41 12.91 6.04
CA THR A 305 6.35 13.94 6.49
C THR A 305 7.20 13.41 7.65
N CYS A 306 8.43 13.88 7.76
CA CYS A 306 9.31 13.52 8.88
C CYS A 306 10.24 14.67 9.31
N ASP A 307 9.93 15.89 8.94
CA ASP A 307 10.65 17.05 9.42
C ASP A 307 10.49 17.17 10.95
N PRO A 308 11.58 17.23 11.73
CA PRO A 308 11.52 17.30 13.19
C PRO A 308 10.90 18.60 13.71
N GLU A 309 10.79 19.63 12.89
CA GLU A 309 10.12 20.89 13.26
C GLU A 309 8.61 20.83 13.14
N ASN A 310 8.05 19.77 12.54
CA ASN A 310 6.61 19.57 12.51
C ASN A 310 6.09 19.08 13.86
N GLU A 311 5.10 19.76 14.39
CA GLU A 311 4.38 19.33 15.60
C GLU A 311 3.50 18.11 15.34
N VAL A 312 3.02 17.95 14.11
CA VAL A 312 2.28 16.77 13.63
C VAL A 312 2.84 16.29 12.30
N GLN A 313 3.00 14.96 12.16
CA GLN A 313 3.42 14.34 10.92
C GLN A 313 2.21 13.75 10.19
N LEU A 314 2.11 13.95 8.87
CA LEU A 314 0.99 13.48 8.06
C LEU A 314 1.45 12.52 6.96
N ILE A 315 0.63 11.49 6.69
CA ILE A 315 0.76 10.69 5.48
C ILE A 315 0.32 11.57 4.31
N THR A 316 1.20 11.73 3.33
CA THR A 316 1.03 12.67 2.21
C THR A 316 0.68 11.99 0.90
N SER A 317 1.07 10.71 0.72
CA SER A 317 0.73 9.90 -0.45
C SER A 317 0.49 8.44 -0.07
N VAL A 318 -0.42 7.79 -0.76
CA VAL A 318 -0.75 6.37 -0.63
C VAL A 318 -0.82 5.75 -2.01
N GLN A 319 0.15 4.92 -2.37
CA GLN A 319 0.13 4.15 -3.61
C GLN A 319 -0.25 2.70 -3.30
N THR A 320 -1.11 2.11 -4.12
CA THR A 320 -1.45 0.68 -4.01
C THR A 320 -1.29 0.02 -5.36
N ALA A 321 -0.52 -1.06 -5.41
CA ALA A 321 -0.20 -1.76 -6.64
C ALA A 321 -0.19 -3.28 -6.43
N ALA A 322 0.00 -4.03 -7.52
CA ALA A 322 0.30 -5.45 -7.47
C ALA A 322 1.54 -5.68 -6.59
N ASN A 323 1.49 -6.68 -5.70
CA ASN A 323 2.56 -6.85 -4.69
C ASN A 323 3.92 -7.30 -5.27
N CYS A 324 3.95 -7.67 -6.53
CA CYS A 324 5.18 -8.00 -7.28
C CYS A 324 5.89 -6.75 -7.85
N ILE A 325 5.31 -5.56 -7.74
CA ILE A 325 5.93 -4.30 -8.18
C ILE A 325 7.15 -3.98 -7.30
N ASP A 326 8.18 -3.45 -7.93
CA ASP A 326 9.41 -3.03 -7.25
C ASP A 326 9.20 -1.78 -6.39
N ASP A 327 9.81 -1.77 -5.20
CA ASP A 327 9.67 -0.66 -4.26
C ASP A 327 10.19 0.67 -4.89
N GLY A 328 11.15 0.61 -5.81
CA GLY A 328 11.65 1.78 -6.55
C GLY A 328 10.63 2.38 -7.52
N GLN A 329 9.76 1.57 -8.12
CA GLN A 329 8.67 2.08 -8.95
C GLN A 329 7.61 2.77 -8.10
N LEU A 330 7.27 2.20 -6.93
CA LEU A 330 6.32 2.82 -5.99
C LEU A 330 6.82 4.17 -5.48
N LEU A 331 8.13 4.32 -5.27
CA LEU A 331 8.74 5.61 -4.93
C LEU A 331 8.60 6.60 -6.10
N ALA A 332 8.87 6.17 -7.33
CA ALA A 332 8.72 7.04 -8.50
C ALA A 332 7.28 7.54 -8.64
N ASP A 333 6.30 6.64 -8.57
CA ASP A 333 4.88 6.96 -8.66
C ASP A 333 4.44 7.93 -7.55
N SER A 334 4.98 7.76 -6.32
CA SER A 334 4.70 8.69 -5.20
C SER A 334 5.30 10.08 -5.43
N LEU A 335 6.51 10.16 -5.98
CA LEU A 335 7.13 11.46 -6.28
C LEU A 335 6.42 12.18 -7.43
N ASP A 336 5.98 11.44 -8.45
CA ASP A 336 5.18 11.98 -9.55
C ASP A 336 3.87 12.57 -9.03
N GLU A 337 3.11 11.82 -8.20
CA GLU A 337 1.87 12.30 -7.57
C GLU A 337 2.10 13.56 -6.71
N LEU A 338 3.11 13.54 -5.83
CA LEU A 338 3.40 14.68 -4.95
C LEU A 338 3.79 15.93 -5.75
N ALA A 339 4.54 15.75 -6.85
CA ALA A 339 4.91 16.85 -7.73
C ALA A 339 3.71 17.42 -8.49
N GLU A 340 2.80 16.59 -9.00
CA GLU A 340 1.55 17.02 -9.64
C GLU A 340 0.68 17.85 -8.69
N ARG A 341 0.64 17.48 -7.40
CA ARG A 341 -0.05 18.19 -6.33
C ARG A 341 0.71 19.42 -5.80
N GLN A 342 1.90 19.70 -6.32
CA GLN A 342 2.78 20.80 -5.87
C GLN A 342 3.22 20.67 -4.40
N VAL A 343 3.27 19.45 -3.88
CA VAL A 343 3.81 19.16 -2.55
C VAL A 343 5.34 19.11 -2.65
N ALA A 344 6.01 20.07 -2.02
CA ALA A 344 7.46 20.17 -2.08
C ALA A 344 8.14 19.01 -1.35
N VAL A 345 9.10 18.35 -2.02
CA VAL A 345 9.93 17.28 -1.45
C VAL A 345 11.38 17.53 -1.83
N ASP A 346 12.25 17.78 -0.85
CA ASP A 346 13.69 17.97 -1.06
C ASP A 346 14.48 16.69 -0.77
N GLN A 347 13.99 15.89 0.17
CA GLN A 347 14.63 14.63 0.54
C GLN A 347 13.62 13.57 0.97
N VAL A 348 13.95 12.32 0.65
CA VAL A 348 13.16 11.15 1.01
C VAL A 348 14.02 10.11 1.72
N THR A 349 13.57 9.69 2.91
CA THR A 349 14.20 8.64 3.71
C THR A 349 13.47 7.31 3.46
N VAL A 350 14.22 6.26 3.12
CA VAL A 350 13.67 4.95 2.72
C VAL A 350 14.47 3.80 3.32
N ASP A 351 13.90 2.59 3.30
CA ASP A 351 14.63 1.38 3.64
C ASP A 351 15.58 0.94 2.49
N GLY A 352 16.42 -0.06 2.75
CA GLY A 352 17.35 -0.60 1.74
C GLY A 352 16.68 -1.30 0.55
N GLY A 353 15.37 -1.55 0.59
CA GLY A 353 14.60 -2.12 -0.50
C GLY A 353 14.45 -1.17 -1.68
N TYR A 354 14.39 0.12 -1.40
CA TYR A 354 14.28 1.19 -2.39
C TYR A 354 15.61 1.55 -3.06
N ASN A 355 16.73 1.01 -2.61
CA ASN A 355 18.03 1.36 -3.14
C ASN A 355 18.28 0.71 -4.51
N GLY A 356 17.75 1.30 -5.58
CA GLY A 356 17.83 0.83 -6.97
C GLY A 356 17.94 1.94 -8.00
N ALA A 357 18.29 1.57 -9.23
CA ALA A 357 18.43 2.51 -10.33
C ALA A 357 17.14 3.28 -10.65
N THR A 358 15.98 2.66 -10.45
CA THR A 358 14.65 3.28 -10.64
C THR A 358 14.45 4.42 -9.65
N SER A 359 14.70 4.18 -8.36
CA SER A 359 14.59 5.21 -7.31
C SER A 359 15.57 6.36 -7.54
N GLU A 360 16.82 6.05 -7.89
CA GLU A 360 17.83 7.08 -8.16
C GLU A 360 17.46 7.94 -9.37
N LYS A 361 16.90 7.32 -10.42
CA LYS A 361 16.42 8.04 -11.60
C LYS A 361 15.26 8.96 -11.23
N ALA A 362 14.25 8.46 -10.50
CA ALA A 362 13.11 9.25 -10.08
C ALA A 362 13.52 10.43 -9.17
N CYS A 363 14.34 10.17 -8.16
CA CYS A 363 14.87 11.21 -7.28
C CYS A 363 15.65 12.30 -8.03
N ARG A 364 16.43 11.92 -9.06
CA ARG A 364 17.13 12.89 -9.91
C ARG A 364 16.16 13.72 -10.75
N GLN A 365 15.15 13.11 -11.36
CA GLN A 365 14.12 13.81 -12.14
C GLN A 365 13.39 14.87 -11.32
N HIS A 366 13.06 14.56 -10.08
CA HIS A 366 12.37 15.47 -9.16
C HIS A 366 13.32 16.34 -8.32
N ARG A 367 14.66 16.21 -8.49
CA ARG A 367 15.68 16.90 -7.67
C ARG A 367 15.58 16.59 -6.18
N VAL A 368 15.13 15.38 -5.84
CA VAL A 368 14.97 14.90 -4.45
C VAL A 368 16.21 14.14 -4.03
N LYS A 369 16.70 14.39 -2.82
CA LYS A 369 17.81 13.64 -2.22
C LYS A 369 17.33 12.33 -1.62
N LEU A 370 17.80 11.18 -2.16
CA LEU A 370 17.53 9.86 -1.60
C LEU A 370 18.38 9.60 -0.36
N ARG A 371 17.76 9.23 0.76
CA ARG A 371 18.42 8.87 2.03
C ARG A 371 18.03 7.46 2.48
N PRO A 372 18.78 6.42 2.11
CA PRO A 372 18.49 5.07 2.61
C PRO A 372 18.93 4.92 4.07
N THR A 373 18.08 4.29 4.89
CA THR A 373 18.40 3.94 6.29
C THR A 373 19.30 2.72 6.40
N THR A 374 19.28 1.85 5.39
CA THR A 374 20.15 0.68 5.27
C THR A 374 20.54 0.49 3.81
N ILE A 375 21.72 -0.05 3.56
CA ILE A 375 22.18 -0.36 2.22
C ILE A 375 22.44 -1.86 2.13
N ARG A 376 21.72 -2.54 1.23
CA ARG A 376 21.97 -3.94 0.94
C ARG A 376 23.27 -4.09 0.14
N GLY A 377 24.12 -5.01 0.49
CA GLY A 377 25.36 -5.30 -0.20
C GLY A 377 26.50 -5.62 0.76
N GLY A 378 27.52 -6.26 0.23
CA GLY A 378 28.71 -6.67 1.02
C GLY A 378 29.41 -5.47 1.65
N GLN A 379 29.76 -5.58 2.91
CA GLN A 379 30.69 -4.64 3.55
C GLN A 379 32.05 -4.69 2.84
N THR A 380 32.72 -3.56 2.82
CA THR A 380 34.10 -3.51 2.35
C THR A 380 34.95 -4.49 3.15
N LYS A 381 35.79 -5.26 2.48
CA LYS A 381 36.71 -6.19 3.15
C LYS A 381 37.54 -5.41 4.17
N ALA A 382 37.70 -5.98 5.36
CA ALA A 382 38.55 -5.38 6.39
C ALA A 382 39.97 -5.14 5.81
N GLY A 383 40.53 -3.96 6.09
CA GLY A 383 41.86 -3.56 5.58
C GLY A 383 41.89 -3.01 4.15
N VAL A 384 40.74 -2.77 3.52
CA VAL A 384 40.65 -2.08 2.21
C VAL A 384 39.72 -0.88 2.35
N TRP A 385 40.13 0.27 1.84
CA TRP A 385 39.29 1.46 1.83
C TRP A 385 37.98 1.23 1.09
N GLY A 386 36.86 1.67 1.67
CA GLY A 386 35.60 1.72 0.99
C GLY A 386 35.60 2.73 -0.16
N TRP A 387 34.58 2.69 -1.00
CA TRP A 387 34.38 3.69 -2.05
C TRP A 387 34.08 5.08 -1.48
N GLU A 388 33.55 5.13 -0.26
CA GLU A 388 33.30 6.33 0.55
C GLU A 388 34.55 7.08 0.99
N ALA A 389 35.72 6.44 0.94
CA ALA A 389 37.01 7.09 1.22
C ALA A 389 37.52 7.96 0.04
N TYR A 390 36.94 7.80 -1.13
CA TYR A 390 37.28 8.56 -2.33
C TYR A 390 36.29 9.69 -2.55
N GLU A 391 36.76 10.89 -2.90
CA GLU A 391 35.89 12.01 -3.24
C GLU A 391 35.59 11.98 -4.76
N TRP A 392 34.32 12.04 -5.12
CA TRP A 392 33.85 11.93 -6.49
C TRP A 392 33.23 13.24 -6.96
N THR A 393 33.69 13.78 -8.07
CA THR A 393 33.00 14.87 -8.77
C THR A 393 32.15 14.28 -9.88
N LEU A 394 30.83 14.43 -9.75
CA LEU A 394 29.87 13.93 -10.75
C LEU A 394 29.42 15.05 -11.67
N ASP A 395 29.04 14.70 -12.86
CA ASP A 395 28.34 15.57 -13.80
C ASP A 395 26.91 15.83 -13.30
N GLU A 396 26.47 17.07 -13.27
CA GLU A 396 25.16 17.46 -12.72
C GLU A 396 23.99 16.91 -13.53
N GLU A 397 24.12 16.81 -14.86
CA GLU A 397 23.04 16.34 -15.72
C GLU A 397 23.00 14.81 -15.86
N SER A 398 24.17 14.22 -16.17
CA SER A 398 24.26 12.77 -16.43
C SER A 398 24.48 11.94 -15.16
N GLY A 399 25.01 12.54 -14.08
CA GLY A 399 25.45 11.85 -12.87
C GLY A 399 26.66 10.94 -13.08
N GLU A 400 27.36 11.05 -14.24
CA GLU A 400 28.58 10.30 -14.52
C GLU A 400 29.80 10.90 -13.80
N PRO A 401 30.76 10.07 -13.32
CA PRO A 401 31.94 10.58 -12.63
C PRO A 401 32.88 11.27 -13.60
N ARG A 402 33.28 12.53 -13.31
CA ARG A 402 34.24 13.33 -14.05
C ARG A 402 35.64 13.26 -13.44
N GLN A 403 35.74 13.32 -12.13
CA GLN A 403 37.00 13.29 -11.39
C GLN A 403 36.89 12.44 -10.13
N VAL A 404 38.02 11.95 -9.67
CA VAL A 404 38.14 11.26 -8.39
C VAL A 404 39.41 11.72 -7.67
N THR A 405 39.25 12.01 -6.35
CA THR A 405 40.38 12.29 -5.46
C THR A 405 40.58 11.09 -4.53
N CYS A 406 41.78 10.55 -4.50
CA CYS A 406 42.11 9.45 -3.60
C CYS A 406 42.26 9.97 -2.15
N PRO A 407 42.19 9.11 -1.12
CA PRO A 407 42.34 9.52 0.29
C PRO A 407 43.67 10.21 0.64
N GLN A 408 44.66 10.14 -0.26
CA GLN A 408 45.95 10.85 -0.11
C GLN A 408 46.02 12.15 -0.93
N GLY A 409 44.88 12.63 -1.45
CA GLY A 409 44.76 13.95 -2.09
C GLY A 409 45.12 14.00 -3.60
N GLN A 410 45.44 12.88 -4.24
CA GLN A 410 45.67 12.91 -5.69
C GLN A 410 44.35 12.91 -6.45
N THR A 411 44.10 13.95 -7.27
CA THR A 411 42.92 14.10 -8.10
C THR A 411 43.22 13.75 -9.54
N VAL A 412 42.41 12.89 -10.16
CA VAL A 412 42.58 12.46 -11.56
C VAL A 412 41.21 12.43 -12.27
N SER A 413 41.24 12.58 -13.60
CA SER A 413 40.06 12.47 -14.45
C SER A 413 39.56 11.02 -14.54
N VAL A 414 38.25 10.84 -14.62
CA VAL A 414 37.62 9.54 -14.80
C VAL A 414 37.16 9.39 -16.24
N GLN A 415 37.41 8.24 -16.83
CA GLN A 415 37.05 7.91 -18.21
C GLN A 415 36.12 6.71 -18.26
N ARG A 416 35.17 6.70 -19.18
CA ARG A 416 34.30 5.55 -19.42
C ARG A 416 35.09 4.41 -20.04
N ALA A 417 35.08 3.25 -19.42
CA ALA A 417 35.77 2.07 -19.95
C ALA A 417 35.01 1.52 -21.18
N ARG A 418 35.77 0.92 -22.14
CA ARG A 418 35.17 0.34 -23.36
C ARG A 418 34.15 -0.79 -23.11
N LYS A 419 34.22 -1.47 -21.97
CA LYS A 419 33.23 -2.49 -21.53
C LYS A 419 32.18 -1.84 -20.63
N ALA A 420 30.92 -2.14 -20.92
CA ALA A 420 29.71 -1.54 -20.36
C ALA A 420 29.75 -1.21 -18.86
N ALA A 421 29.20 -0.04 -18.50
CA ALA A 421 28.92 0.44 -17.16
C ALA A 421 30.09 0.51 -16.16
N ARG A 422 31.36 0.60 -16.65
CA ARG A 422 32.55 0.78 -15.83
C ARG A 422 33.29 2.05 -16.20
N TYR A 423 33.94 2.61 -15.19
CA TYR A 423 34.78 3.80 -15.28
C TYR A 423 36.17 3.46 -14.79
N ALA A 424 37.18 4.10 -15.39
CA ALA A 424 38.59 3.93 -15.04
C ALA A 424 39.23 5.29 -14.77
N ALA A 425 40.00 5.37 -13.71
CA ALA A 425 40.80 6.53 -13.35
C ALA A 425 42.28 6.10 -13.27
N HIS A 426 43.15 6.82 -13.97
CA HIS A 426 44.57 6.53 -14.08
C HIS A 426 45.34 7.48 -13.19
N PHE A 427 46.05 6.93 -12.21
CA PHE A 427 46.85 7.67 -11.23
C PHE A 427 48.30 7.74 -11.63
N ASP A 428 49.03 8.73 -11.12
CA ASP A 428 50.46 8.86 -11.36
C ASP A 428 51.24 7.72 -10.70
N GLU A 429 52.11 7.08 -11.46
CA GLU A 429 52.87 5.90 -11.01
C GLU A 429 53.88 6.24 -9.94
N THR A 430 54.52 7.43 -10.02
CA THR A 430 55.52 7.88 -9.07
C THR A 430 54.86 8.18 -7.70
N ILE A 431 53.75 8.92 -7.72
CA ILE A 431 53.03 9.28 -6.50
C ILE A 431 52.42 8.02 -5.83
N CYS A 432 51.89 7.11 -6.63
CA CYS A 432 51.37 5.85 -6.10
C CYS A 432 52.47 4.93 -5.59
N GLY A 433 53.63 4.92 -6.22
CA GLY A 433 54.80 4.11 -5.81
C GLY A 433 55.33 4.49 -4.41
N ASP A 434 55.32 5.78 -4.08
CA ASP A 434 55.72 6.29 -2.78
C ASP A 434 54.62 6.25 -1.71
N CYS A 435 53.41 5.88 -2.09
CA CYS A 435 52.27 5.90 -1.18
C CYS A 435 52.28 4.66 -0.24
N PRO A 436 52.25 4.86 1.10
CA PRO A 436 52.34 3.78 2.08
C PRO A 436 51.13 2.83 2.06
N PHE A 437 50.01 3.25 1.47
CA PHE A 437 48.74 2.52 1.38
C PHE A 437 48.58 1.77 0.04
N PHE A 438 49.42 2.08 -0.96
CA PHE A 438 49.43 1.37 -2.23
C PHE A 438 49.76 -0.11 -1.99
N HIS A 439 49.09 -1.05 -2.65
CA HIS A 439 49.14 -2.50 -2.41
C HIS A 439 48.60 -3.01 -1.05
N LYS A 440 48.10 -2.16 -0.17
CA LYS A 440 47.52 -2.56 1.12
C LYS A 440 46.03 -2.23 1.19
N GLU A 441 45.72 -1.03 1.61
CA GLU A 441 44.34 -0.56 1.82
C GLU A 441 43.73 0.09 0.58
N CYS A 442 44.59 0.56 -0.35
CA CYS A 442 44.16 1.28 -1.54
C CYS A 442 43.51 0.36 -2.58
N ARG A 443 42.44 0.86 -3.24
CA ARG A 443 41.77 0.15 -4.34
C ARG A 443 42.40 0.38 -5.71
N VAL A 444 43.32 1.35 -5.83
CA VAL A 444 44.10 1.56 -7.06
C VAL A 444 45.02 0.37 -7.24
N GLN A 445 44.93 -0.26 -8.41
CA GLN A 445 45.68 -1.48 -8.68
C GLN A 445 46.82 -1.21 -9.65
N PRO A 446 48.03 -1.77 -9.36
CA PRO A 446 49.12 -1.71 -10.31
C PRO A 446 48.77 -2.46 -11.61
N ARG A 447 49.23 -1.95 -12.74
CA ARG A 447 49.09 -2.64 -14.01
C ARG A 447 50.46 -2.73 -14.70
N ARG A 448 50.69 -3.86 -15.31
CA ARG A 448 51.93 -4.08 -16.04
C ARG A 448 51.95 -3.19 -17.30
N HIS A 449 52.96 -2.30 -17.39
CA HIS A 449 53.15 -1.34 -18.50
C HIS A 449 51.99 -0.31 -18.68
N GLN A 450 51.23 -0.03 -17.62
CA GLN A 450 50.18 0.98 -17.61
C GLN A 450 50.14 1.68 -16.25
N PRO A 451 49.68 2.94 -16.20
CA PRO A 451 49.56 3.63 -14.91
C PRO A 451 48.63 2.90 -13.93
N PRO A 452 48.86 3.03 -12.61
CA PRO A 452 47.99 2.50 -11.60
C PRO A 452 46.53 2.92 -11.82
N THR A 453 45.63 1.98 -11.81
CA THR A 453 44.24 2.21 -12.27
C THR A 453 43.21 1.86 -11.19
N LEU A 454 42.28 2.78 -10.95
CA LEU A 454 41.07 2.54 -10.20
C LEU A 454 39.93 2.19 -11.14
N ASN A 455 39.35 1.00 -11.01
CA ASN A 455 38.17 0.60 -11.78
C ASN A 455 36.94 0.63 -10.88
N VAL A 456 35.90 1.33 -11.30
CA VAL A 456 34.68 1.52 -10.51
C VAL A 456 33.44 1.39 -11.39
N THR A 457 32.32 1.05 -10.82
CA THR A 457 31.01 1.14 -11.45
C THR A 457 30.27 2.38 -10.92
N LEU A 458 29.42 2.98 -11.74
CA LEU A 458 28.57 4.10 -11.31
C LEU A 458 27.81 3.72 -10.03
N ARG A 459 27.29 2.50 -10.00
CA ARG A 459 26.59 1.97 -8.83
C ARG A 459 27.43 1.97 -7.54
N SER A 460 28.72 1.64 -7.64
CA SER A 460 29.62 1.67 -6.47
C SER A 460 29.83 3.07 -5.94
N ILE A 461 29.89 4.07 -6.81
CA ILE A 461 30.02 5.49 -6.43
C ILE A 461 28.74 5.96 -5.74
N GLN A 462 27.59 5.68 -6.33
CA GLN A 462 26.28 6.03 -5.78
C GLN A 462 26.06 5.41 -4.40
N VAL A 463 26.41 4.14 -4.23
CA VAL A 463 26.34 3.46 -2.92
C VAL A 463 27.28 4.10 -1.90
N ALA A 464 28.45 4.57 -2.32
CA ALA A 464 29.39 5.26 -1.45
C ALA A 464 28.82 6.62 -0.97
N ASP A 465 28.28 7.42 -1.89
CA ASP A 465 27.63 8.70 -1.56
C ASP A 465 26.46 8.50 -0.58
N LEU A 466 25.62 7.50 -0.83
CA LEU A 466 24.52 7.16 0.07
C LEU A 466 25.01 6.73 1.46
N ARG A 467 26.12 6.00 1.58
CA ARG A 467 26.73 5.61 2.86
C ARG A 467 27.27 6.79 3.65
N GLN A 468 27.86 7.77 2.97
CA GLN A 468 28.34 9.00 3.62
C GLN A 468 27.17 9.82 4.21
N GLY A 469 26.01 9.80 3.55
CA GLY A 469 24.80 10.48 4.03
C GLY A 469 24.02 9.77 5.15
N MET A 470 24.46 8.57 5.57
CA MET A 470 23.79 7.82 6.66
C MET A 470 24.20 8.39 8.02
N SER A 471 23.19 8.81 8.81
CA SER A 471 23.39 9.28 10.20
C SER A 471 22.80 8.30 11.22
N ALA A 472 23.18 8.45 12.49
CA ALA A 472 22.60 7.68 13.59
C ALA A 472 21.09 7.95 13.76
N ASP A 473 20.60 9.12 13.35
CA ASP A 473 19.19 9.51 13.42
C ASP A 473 18.30 8.67 12.49
N ASN A 474 18.87 8.03 11.47
CA ASN A 474 18.14 7.16 10.55
C ASN A 474 17.44 6.00 11.25
N ALA A 475 17.97 5.52 12.39
CA ALA A 475 17.33 4.46 13.16
C ALA A 475 15.99 4.90 13.79
N ALA A 476 15.95 6.13 14.32
CA ALA A 476 14.72 6.71 14.89
C ALA A 476 13.67 6.98 13.80
N ILE A 477 14.08 7.49 12.64
CA ILE A 477 13.19 7.72 11.50
C ILE A 477 12.57 6.40 11.03
N ARG A 478 13.37 5.32 10.98
CA ARG A 478 12.89 3.99 10.60
C ARG A 478 11.87 3.44 11.61
N ALA A 479 12.15 3.51 12.91
CA ALA A 479 11.22 3.06 13.95
C ALA A 479 9.87 3.77 13.85
N ASN A 480 9.88 5.06 13.55
CA ASN A 480 8.67 5.85 13.35
C ASN A 480 7.90 5.41 12.09
N THR A 481 8.60 5.04 11.01
CA THR A 481 7.95 4.53 9.79
C THR A 481 7.27 3.19 10.05
N GLU A 482 7.93 2.28 10.75
CA GLU A 482 7.33 1.00 11.16
C GLU A 482 6.08 1.21 12.03
N SER A 483 6.07 2.20 12.92
CA SER A 483 4.91 2.60 13.71
C SER A 483 3.75 3.10 12.84
N THR A 484 4.02 3.90 11.81
CA THR A 484 2.99 4.37 10.86
C THR A 484 2.39 3.21 10.08
N VAL A 485 3.22 2.32 9.55
CA VAL A 485 2.76 1.10 8.86
C VAL A 485 1.91 0.23 9.80
N HIS A 486 2.30 0.11 11.06
CA HIS A 486 1.50 -0.62 12.06
C HIS A 486 0.14 0.05 12.28
N ALA A 487 0.11 1.37 12.52
CA ALA A 487 -1.13 2.13 12.71
C ALA A 487 -2.06 2.04 11.49
N PHE A 488 -1.50 2.11 10.29
CA PHE A 488 -2.21 1.97 9.03
C PHE A 488 -2.85 0.57 8.87
N LYS A 489 -2.16 -0.50 9.27
CA LYS A 489 -2.64 -1.88 9.15
C LYS A 489 -3.47 -2.36 10.34
N HIS A 490 -3.39 -1.68 11.47
CA HIS A 490 -4.05 -2.09 12.72
C HIS A 490 -5.54 -2.43 12.56
N PRO A 491 -6.33 -1.71 11.73
CA PRO A 491 -7.74 -2.05 11.52
C PRO A 491 -7.95 -3.40 10.81
N PHE A 492 -6.95 -3.92 10.11
CA PHE A 492 -7.07 -5.10 9.26
C PHE A 492 -6.46 -6.32 9.96
N ALA A 493 -7.31 -7.22 10.46
CA ALA A 493 -6.87 -8.43 11.15
C ALA A 493 -5.86 -9.24 10.30
N GLY A 494 -4.65 -9.43 10.80
CA GLY A 494 -3.56 -10.12 10.09
C GLY A 494 -3.11 -9.40 8.79
N GLY A 495 -3.42 -8.12 8.62
CA GLY A 495 -3.14 -7.37 7.40
C GLY A 495 -4.03 -7.76 6.21
N LYS A 496 -5.15 -8.46 6.47
CA LYS A 496 -6.10 -8.89 5.45
C LYS A 496 -7.21 -7.85 5.31
N LEU A 497 -7.30 -7.26 4.11
CA LEU A 497 -8.37 -6.32 3.77
C LEU A 497 -9.72 -7.05 3.69
N PRO A 498 -10.85 -6.41 4.05
CA PRO A 498 -12.18 -6.99 3.89
C PRO A 498 -12.72 -6.91 2.45
N VAL A 499 -11.88 -6.56 1.48
CA VAL A 499 -12.25 -6.29 0.08
C VAL A 499 -11.39 -7.09 -0.90
N ARG A 500 -11.80 -7.11 -2.17
CA ARG A 500 -11.10 -7.72 -3.31
C ARG A 500 -10.98 -6.70 -4.43
N GLY A 501 -9.96 -6.83 -5.27
CA GLY A 501 -9.67 -5.95 -6.39
C GLY A 501 -8.80 -4.76 -5.98
N LEU A 502 -7.94 -4.31 -6.91
CA LEU A 502 -6.97 -3.26 -6.68
C LEU A 502 -7.63 -1.93 -6.29
N ILE A 503 -8.66 -1.52 -7.02
CA ILE A 503 -9.36 -0.23 -6.78
C ILE A 503 -9.96 -0.19 -5.38
N ARG A 504 -10.64 -1.26 -4.93
CA ARG A 504 -11.23 -1.31 -3.59
C ARG A 504 -10.17 -1.40 -2.49
N SER A 505 -9.08 -2.10 -2.76
CA SER A 505 -7.94 -2.16 -1.84
C SER A 505 -7.31 -0.77 -1.67
N HIS A 506 -7.21 0.00 -2.75
CA HIS A 506 -6.73 1.38 -2.70
C HIS A 506 -7.70 2.30 -1.93
N MET A 507 -9.02 2.17 -2.16
CA MET A 507 -10.03 2.90 -1.37
C MET A 507 -9.86 2.67 0.13
N MET A 508 -9.69 1.40 0.55
CA MET A 508 -9.46 1.05 1.95
C MET A 508 -8.12 1.61 2.48
N ALA A 509 -7.09 1.62 1.63
CA ALA A 509 -5.79 2.19 1.98
C ALA A 509 -5.87 3.71 2.20
N CYS A 510 -6.50 4.46 1.29
CA CYS A 510 -6.74 5.90 1.45
C CYS A 510 -7.56 6.21 2.71
N GLY A 511 -8.64 5.46 2.95
CA GLY A 511 -9.47 5.64 4.15
C GLY A 511 -8.69 5.38 5.45
N SER A 512 -7.87 4.31 5.49
CA SER A 512 -7.02 4.02 6.65
C SER A 512 -5.97 5.11 6.88
N ALA A 513 -5.34 5.62 5.82
CA ALA A 513 -4.34 6.70 5.90
C ALA A 513 -4.97 8.01 6.41
N LEU A 514 -6.16 8.39 5.91
CA LEU A 514 -6.92 9.54 6.42
C LEU A 514 -7.21 9.40 7.93
N MET A 515 -7.57 8.19 8.37
CA MET A 515 -7.82 7.96 9.80
C MET A 515 -6.55 7.95 10.64
N VAL A 516 -5.39 7.58 10.09
CA VAL A 516 -4.09 7.76 10.77
C VAL A 516 -3.79 9.25 10.92
N ASN A 517 -3.95 10.03 9.86
CA ASN A 517 -3.77 11.49 9.90
C ASN A 517 -4.73 12.12 10.92
N LEU A 518 -6.00 11.72 10.89
CA LEU A 518 -7.00 12.24 11.82
C LEU A 518 -6.66 11.97 13.29
N ARG A 519 -6.19 10.75 13.63
CA ARG A 519 -5.77 10.42 15.01
C ARG A 519 -4.62 11.29 15.46
N ARG A 520 -3.64 11.51 14.59
CA ARG A 520 -2.50 12.41 14.87
C ARG A 520 -2.95 13.86 15.08
N LEU A 521 -3.87 14.35 14.26
CA LEU A 521 -4.46 15.67 14.41
C LEU A 521 -5.31 15.77 15.69
N HIS A 522 -6.05 14.73 16.02
CA HIS A 522 -6.82 14.68 17.26
C HIS A 522 -5.91 14.78 18.49
N ASP A 523 -4.83 13.99 18.53
CA ASP A 523 -3.85 14.01 19.62
C ASP A 523 -3.14 15.37 19.71
N TYR A 524 -2.87 16.01 18.57
CA TYR A 524 -2.28 17.34 18.51
C TYR A 524 -3.24 18.43 19.04
N LEU A 525 -4.51 18.37 18.67
CA LEU A 525 -5.53 19.34 19.09
C LEU A 525 -6.00 19.16 20.54
N HIS A 526 -5.84 17.94 21.12
CA HIS A 526 -6.30 17.58 22.46
C HIS A 526 -5.21 16.93 23.32
N PRO A 527 -4.08 17.62 23.60
CA PRO A 527 -2.95 17.04 24.32
C PRO A 527 -3.31 16.55 25.74
N ASP A 528 -4.22 17.24 26.42
CA ASP A 528 -4.63 16.91 27.80
C ASP A 528 -5.45 15.60 27.89
N SER A 529 -6.13 15.20 26.83
CA SER A 529 -6.91 13.95 26.82
C SER A 529 -6.03 12.70 26.85
N THR A 530 -4.84 12.78 26.28
CA THR A 530 -3.83 11.70 26.27
C THR A 530 -3.11 11.57 27.61
N GLU A 531 -2.85 12.68 28.32
CA GLU A 531 -2.25 12.66 29.66
C GLU A 531 -3.21 12.12 30.72
N ASN A 532 -4.48 12.48 30.66
CA ASN A 532 -5.51 11.98 31.58
C ASN A 532 -5.74 10.47 31.44
N MET A 533 -5.75 9.92 30.23
CA MET A 533 -5.82 8.47 30.02
C MET A 533 -4.59 7.73 30.57
N ALA A 534 -3.39 8.30 30.46
CA ALA A 534 -2.18 7.72 31.01
C ALA A 534 -2.20 7.70 32.56
N GLN A 535 -2.82 8.71 33.20
CA GLN A 535 -3.00 8.80 34.64
C GLN A 535 -4.07 7.82 35.16
N GLU A 536 -5.21 7.66 34.45
CA GLU A 536 -6.25 6.69 34.80
C GLU A 536 -5.77 5.24 34.75
N VAL A 537 -4.80 4.93 33.89
CA VAL A 537 -4.20 3.57 33.77
C VAL A 537 -3.07 3.35 34.78
N GLY A 538 -2.75 4.34 35.64
CA GLY A 538 -1.78 4.19 36.73
C GLY A 538 -0.33 4.05 36.31
N LEU A 539 0.07 4.62 35.16
CA LEU A 539 1.44 4.65 34.69
C LEU A 539 2.26 5.74 35.41
N PRO A 540 3.48 5.45 35.90
CA PRO A 540 4.24 6.41 36.68
C PRO A 540 4.69 7.63 35.87
N HIS A 541 4.69 8.79 36.52
CA HIS A 541 5.01 10.15 36.03
C HIS A 541 6.45 10.35 35.42
N ILE A 542 7.17 9.31 35.05
CA ILE A 542 8.63 9.36 34.74
C ILE A 542 8.90 9.57 33.25
N LEU A 543 7.99 10.11 32.47
CA LEU A 543 8.36 10.37 31.06
C LEU A 543 7.77 11.68 30.57
N SER A 544 8.66 12.67 30.51
CA SER A 544 8.43 13.91 29.77
C SER A 544 7.98 13.62 28.32
N ALA A 545 7.06 14.41 27.84
CA ALA A 545 6.18 14.32 26.69
C ALA A 545 6.75 13.99 25.30
N ASN A 546 7.96 13.46 25.14
CA ASN A 546 8.61 13.34 23.83
C ASN A 546 8.98 11.93 23.35
N SER A 547 8.51 10.84 23.96
CA SER A 547 8.78 9.52 23.41
C SER A 547 7.52 8.90 22.77
N LEU A 548 7.50 8.85 21.47
CA LEU A 548 6.52 8.18 20.60
C LEU A 548 6.30 6.70 21.01
N PHE A 549 7.29 6.08 21.64
CA PHE A 549 7.24 4.71 22.13
C PHE A 549 6.15 4.50 23.20
N TRP A 550 5.95 5.45 24.11
CA TRP A 550 4.92 5.36 25.16
C TRP A 550 3.52 5.67 24.65
N ARG A 551 3.38 6.55 23.66
CA ARG A 551 2.08 6.79 22.99
C ARG A 551 1.57 5.53 22.27
N VAL A 552 2.48 4.77 21.66
CA VAL A 552 2.17 3.47 21.02
C VAL A 552 1.81 2.42 22.07
N LEU A 553 2.50 2.39 23.22
CA LEU A 553 2.25 1.42 24.28
C LEU A 553 0.92 1.67 24.99
N VAL A 554 0.54 2.93 25.24
CA VAL A 554 -0.76 3.30 25.81
C VAL A 554 -1.90 2.97 24.85
N GLY A 555 -1.75 3.23 23.56
CA GLY A 555 -2.68 2.77 22.52
C GLY A 555 -2.81 1.25 22.46
N PHE A 556 -1.71 0.52 22.69
CA PHE A 556 -1.67 -0.94 22.73
C PHE A 556 -2.42 -1.49 23.98
N ILE A 557 -2.22 -0.90 25.14
CA ILE A 557 -2.90 -1.30 26.40
C ILE A 557 -4.39 -0.97 26.34
N ALA A 558 -4.78 0.18 25.79
CA ALA A 558 -6.18 0.54 25.59
C ALA A 558 -6.92 -0.41 24.63
N SER A 559 -6.21 -1.04 23.68
CA SER A 559 -6.80 -2.03 22.78
C SER A 559 -7.06 -3.40 23.46
N PHE A 560 -6.40 -3.70 24.59
CA PHE A 560 -6.63 -4.93 25.38
C PHE A 560 -7.82 -4.80 26.33
N TYR A 561 -8.27 -3.59 26.65
CA TYR A 561 -9.48 -3.35 27.46
C TYR A 561 -10.75 -3.17 26.61
N ARG A 562 -10.91 -3.95 25.53
CA ARG A 562 -12.23 -4.14 24.93
C ARG A 562 -13.04 -5.04 25.87
N PRO A 563 -14.26 -4.65 26.29
CA PRO A 563 -15.16 -5.59 26.92
C PRO A 563 -15.40 -6.74 25.94
N GLN A 564 -15.08 -7.96 26.35
CA GLN A 564 -15.43 -9.16 25.60
C GLN A 564 -16.96 -9.19 25.48
N ILE A 565 -17.47 -8.88 24.30
CA ILE A 565 -18.84 -9.23 23.93
C ILE A 565 -18.81 -10.76 23.77
N VAL A 566 -19.31 -11.45 24.79
CA VAL A 566 -19.52 -12.89 24.76
C VAL A 566 -20.48 -13.19 23.60
N PRO A 567 -20.12 -14.01 22.62
CA PRO A 567 -21.09 -14.41 21.60
C PRO A 567 -22.18 -15.23 22.27
N LEU A 568 -23.40 -14.73 22.21
CA LEU A 568 -24.60 -15.52 22.56
C LEU A 568 -24.61 -16.74 21.64
N ALA A 569 -24.49 -17.92 22.26
CA ALA A 569 -24.56 -19.20 21.58
C ALA A 569 -25.87 -19.26 20.75
N LYS A 570 -25.71 -19.52 19.45
CA LYS A 570 -26.83 -19.91 18.59
C LYS A 570 -27.39 -21.23 19.12
N SER A 571 -28.52 -21.17 19.83
CA SER A 571 -29.37 -22.34 20.06
C SER A 571 -30.07 -22.65 18.75
N CYS A 572 -30.00 -23.91 18.34
CA CYS A 572 -30.71 -24.51 17.22
C CYS A 572 -32.22 -24.25 17.28
N TYR A 573 -32.78 -23.76 16.19
CA TYR A 573 -34.00 -24.30 15.60
C TYR A 573 -33.90 -24.10 14.07
#